data_c6a47033c45ae2c7c46497f66160cc33
#
_entry.id   c6a47033c45ae2c7c46497f66160cc33
#
_cell.length_a   1.000
_cell.length_b   1.000
_cell.length_c   1.000
_cell.angle_alpha   90.00
_cell.angle_beta   90.00
_cell.angle_gamma   90.00
#
_symmetry.space_group_name_H-M   'P 1'
#
loop_
_entity.id
_entity.type
_entity.pdbx_description
1 polymer ?
#
loop_
_entity_poly.entity_id
_entity_poly.type
_entity_poly.pdbx_seq_one_letter_code
_entity_poly.pdbx_strand_id
1 'polypeptide(L)'
;MLKGAEALSDAELLAILIGSGNTEESAVTLMQRTLACCNNDLNRLGKWEVHDFSRFKGLGPAKSITIMAALELGKRRKLQEHPEHTVIRSSNDIYEIFHPLLCDLTIEEFWVLLLNQATHVLSLIHISEPTRLA
;
A
#
# COMPACT_ATOMS: atom_id res chain seq x y z
N MET A 1 6.93 -28.16 6.09
CA MET A 1 6.30 -27.76 5.06
C MET A 1 6.37 -26.30 4.80
N LEU A 2 6.71 -25.98 3.74
CA LEU A 2 7.25 -24.72 3.54
C LEU A 2 6.57 -24.01 2.41
N LYS A 3 5.41 -23.51 2.76
CA LYS A 3 4.84 -22.45 1.94
C LYS A 3 5.53 -21.16 2.37
N GLY A 4 5.85 -20.31 1.42
CA GLY A 4 6.49 -19.03 1.69
C GLY A 4 5.59 -18.06 2.46
N ALA A 5 6.10 -16.87 2.69
CA ALA A 5 5.41 -15.83 3.45
C ALA A 5 4.02 -15.51 2.88
N GLU A 6 3.83 -15.68 1.60
CA GLU A 6 2.54 -15.45 0.93
C GLU A 6 1.40 -16.35 1.42
N ALA A 7 1.73 -17.47 2.08
CA ALA A 7 0.73 -18.37 2.66
C ALA A 7 0.23 -17.91 4.03
N LEU A 8 0.87 -16.90 4.62
CA LEU A 8 0.53 -16.39 5.94
C LEU A 8 -0.48 -15.26 5.85
N SER A 9 -1.36 -15.18 6.85
CA SER A 9 -2.26 -14.04 6.98
C SER A 9 -1.51 -12.79 7.42
N ASP A 10 -2.12 -11.62 7.27
CA ASP A 10 -1.53 -10.37 7.72
C ASP A 10 -1.23 -10.39 9.22
N ALA A 11 -2.14 -10.95 10.02
CA ALA A 11 -1.93 -11.08 11.46
C ALA A 11 -0.76 -11.99 11.78
N GLU A 12 -0.59 -13.08 11.05
CA GLU A 12 0.53 -14.00 11.23
C GLU A 12 1.87 -13.34 10.89
N LEU A 13 1.92 -12.58 9.81
CA LEU A 13 3.12 -11.83 9.43
C LEU A 13 3.48 -10.78 10.50
N LEU A 14 2.50 -10.05 10.99
CA LEU A 14 2.71 -9.08 12.06
C LEU A 14 3.14 -9.75 13.35
N ALA A 15 2.59 -10.94 13.64
CA ALA A 15 2.99 -11.72 14.82
C ALA A 15 4.48 -12.11 14.76
N ILE A 16 4.99 -12.44 13.59
CA ILE A 16 6.43 -12.72 13.42
C ILE A 16 7.25 -11.48 13.79
N LEU A 17 6.80 -10.30 13.38
CA LEU A 17 7.52 -9.05 13.67
C LEU A 17 7.61 -8.75 15.16
N ILE A 18 6.53 -8.98 15.90
CA ILE A 18 6.53 -8.68 17.33
C ILE A 18 7.11 -9.81 18.19
N GLY A 19 7.17 -11.02 17.66
CA GLY A 19 7.81 -12.16 18.30
C GLY A 19 7.01 -12.81 19.42
N SER A 20 6.31 -12.04 20.24
CA SER A 20 5.51 -12.54 21.35
C SER A 20 4.31 -11.65 21.61
N GLY A 21 3.25 -12.25 22.14
CA GLY A 21 2.07 -11.51 22.56
C GLY A 21 2.23 -10.98 24.00
N ASN A 22 1.16 -11.06 24.76
CA ASN A 22 1.17 -10.71 26.18
C ASN A 22 0.82 -11.94 27.02
N THR A 23 0.62 -11.75 28.34
CA THR A 23 0.30 -12.84 29.24
C THR A 23 -1.09 -13.44 29.02
N GLU A 24 -1.94 -12.76 28.31
CA GLU A 24 -3.34 -13.15 28.10
C GLU A 24 -3.62 -13.70 26.73
N GLU A 25 -2.82 -13.35 25.73
CA GLU A 25 -3.05 -13.75 24.35
C GLU A 25 -1.75 -13.95 23.57
N SER A 26 -1.81 -14.80 22.55
CA SER A 26 -0.67 -15.03 21.67
C SER A 26 -0.39 -13.83 20.77
N ALA A 27 0.77 -13.82 20.14
CA ALA A 27 1.13 -12.76 19.17
C ALA A 27 0.10 -12.67 18.02
N VAL A 28 -0.31 -13.82 17.50
CA VAL A 28 -1.29 -13.85 16.40
C VAL A 28 -2.64 -13.27 16.82
N THR A 29 -3.13 -13.68 18.00
CA THR A 29 -4.41 -13.18 18.52
C THR A 29 -4.35 -11.69 18.78
N LEU A 30 -3.25 -11.21 19.35
CA LEU A 30 -3.03 -9.78 19.58
C LEU A 30 -3.07 -8.99 18.28
N MET A 31 -2.40 -9.49 17.26
CA MET A 31 -2.38 -8.80 15.96
C MET A 31 -3.71 -8.89 15.22
N GLN A 32 -4.45 -10.00 15.36
CA GLN A 32 -5.81 -10.09 14.84
C GLN A 32 -6.70 -9.01 15.45
N ARG A 33 -6.63 -8.82 16.74
CA ARG A 33 -7.40 -7.80 17.46
C ARG A 33 -6.98 -6.39 17.06
N THR A 34 -5.69 -6.18 16.89
CA THR A 34 -5.14 -4.89 16.45
C THR A 34 -5.62 -4.54 15.03
N LEU A 35 -5.55 -5.50 14.12
CA LEU A 35 -6.04 -5.31 12.75
C LEU A 35 -7.54 -5.07 12.68
N ALA A 36 -8.31 -5.71 13.55
CA ALA A 36 -9.76 -5.50 13.58
C ALA A 36 -10.12 -4.04 13.84
N CYS A 37 -9.30 -3.33 14.64
CA CYS A 37 -9.49 -1.91 14.89
C CYS A 37 -9.25 -1.04 13.66
N CYS A 38 -8.56 -1.58 12.66
CA CYS A 38 -8.29 -0.91 11.38
C CYS A 38 -9.14 -1.47 10.25
N ASN A 39 -10.20 -2.22 10.55
CA ASN A 39 -11.01 -2.94 9.56
C ASN A 39 -10.17 -3.87 8.67
N ASN A 40 -9.11 -4.46 9.24
CA ASN A 40 -8.14 -5.31 8.55
C ASN A 40 -7.46 -4.62 7.36
N ASP A 41 -7.31 -3.30 7.44
CA ASP A 41 -6.68 -2.49 6.40
C ASP A 41 -5.26 -2.08 6.81
N LEU A 42 -4.26 -2.65 6.14
CA LEU A 42 -2.86 -2.34 6.42
C LEU A 42 -2.51 -0.87 6.14
N ASN A 43 -3.22 -0.24 5.21
CA ASN A 43 -3.01 1.18 4.95
C ASN A 43 -3.39 2.05 6.14
N ARG A 44 -4.46 1.68 6.84
CA ARG A 44 -4.86 2.36 8.08
C ARG A 44 -3.86 2.11 9.19
N LEU A 45 -3.42 0.87 9.35
CA LEU A 45 -2.42 0.51 10.33
C LEU A 45 -1.11 1.26 10.10
N GLY A 46 -0.73 1.45 8.84
CA GLY A 46 0.47 2.17 8.45
C GLY A 46 0.46 3.65 8.83
N LYS A 47 -0.71 4.21 9.14
CA LYS A 47 -0.85 5.60 9.60
C LYS A 47 -0.79 5.75 11.10
N TRP A 48 -0.78 4.64 11.83
CA TRP A 48 -0.70 4.67 13.29
C TRP A 48 0.67 5.12 13.75
N GLU A 49 0.68 5.79 14.90
CA GLU A 49 1.88 6.17 15.60
C GLU A 49 2.09 5.28 16.82
N VAL A 50 3.24 5.43 17.49
CA VAL A 50 3.58 4.60 18.65
C VAL A 50 2.48 4.62 19.71
N HIS A 51 1.89 5.78 19.99
CA HIS A 51 0.85 5.86 21.02
C HIS A 51 -0.43 5.12 20.64
N ASP A 52 -0.74 4.98 19.36
CA ASP A 52 -1.90 4.20 18.93
C ASP A 52 -1.71 2.72 19.21
N PHE A 53 -0.50 2.20 18.97
CA PHE A 53 -0.16 0.82 19.29
C PHE A 53 -0.12 0.58 20.79
N SER A 54 0.31 1.57 21.55
CA SER A 54 0.48 1.45 23.00
C SER A 54 -0.82 1.19 23.75
N ARG A 55 -1.96 1.41 23.10
CA ARG A 55 -3.27 1.07 23.67
C ARG A 55 -3.48 -0.44 23.82
N PHE A 56 -2.68 -1.23 23.11
CA PHE A 56 -2.76 -2.69 23.18
C PHE A 56 -1.69 -3.22 24.12
N LYS A 57 -2.12 -3.98 25.13
CA LYS A 57 -1.20 -4.63 26.06
C LYS A 57 -0.32 -5.61 25.28
N GLY A 58 0.97 -5.50 25.44
CA GLY A 58 1.93 -6.31 24.71
C GLY A 58 2.58 -5.61 23.51
N LEU A 59 2.08 -4.44 23.13
CA LEU A 59 2.68 -3.62 22.09
C LEU A 59 3.36 -2.41 22.72
N GLY A 60 4.61 -2.59 23.12
CA GLY A 60 5.42 -1.48 23.62
C GLY A 60 6.05 -0.69 22.48
N PRO A 61 6.83 0.37 22.81
CA PRO A 61 7.45 1.21 21.78
C PRO A 61 8.32 0.45 20.80
N ALA A 62 9.10 -0.55 21.28
CA ALA A 62 10.00 -1.32 20.41
C ALA A 62 9.21 -2.12 19.36
N LYS A 63 8.16 -2.82 19.78
CA LYS A 63 7.32 -3.58 18.85
C LYS A 63 6.56 -2.69 17.90
N SER A 64 6.06 -1.56 18.38
CA SER A 64 5.38 -0.56 17.57
C SER A 64 6.28 -0.02 16.46
N ILE A 65 7.51 0.33 16.80
CA ILE A 65 8.50 0.82 15.84
C ILE A 65 8.84 -0.27 14.81
N THR A 66 8.95 -1.52 15.24
CA THR A 66 9.20 -2.64 14.34
C THR A 66 8.09 -2.76 13.29
N ILE A 67 6.84 -2.67 13.71
CA ILE A 67 5.69 -2.72 12.81
C ILE A 67 5.70 -1.52 11.84
N MET A 68 5.93 -0.32 12.39
CA MET A 68 5.97 0.89 11.58
C MET A 68 7.07 0.83 10.53
N ALA A 69 8.26 0.35 10.91
CA ALA A 69 9.38 0.20 9.99
C ALA A 69 9.07 -0.81 8.89
N ALA A 70 8.45 -1.93 9.23
CA ALA A 70 8.09 -2.95 8.26
C ALA A 70 7.05 -2.44 7.26
N LEU A 71 6.05 -1.71 7.72
CA LEU A 71 5.03 -1.12 6.84
C LEU A 71 5.61 -0.06 5.93
N GLU A 72 6.53 0.74 6.44
CA GLU A 72 7.22 1.75 5.63
C GLU A 72 8.09 1.08 4.56
N LEU A 73 8.80 0.01 4.89
CA LEU A 73 9.58 -0.75 3.91
C LEU A 73 8.69 -1.34 2.82
N GLY A 74 7.54 -1.87 3.19
CA GLY A 74 6.58 -2.39 2.23
C GLY A 74 6.08 -1.32 1.27
N LYS A 75 5.83 -0.13 1.79
CA LYS A 75 5.43 1.02 0.98
C LYS A 75 6.53 1.41 -0.01
N ARG A 76 7.77 1.49 0.46
CA ARG A 76 8.91 1.83 -0.41
C ARG A 76 9.16 0.77 -1.46
N ARG A 77 9.02 -0.50 -1.11
CA ARG A 77 9.14 -1.59 -2.06
C ARG A 77 8.13 -1.44 -3.19
N LYS A 78 6.87 -1.15 -2.86
CA LYS A 78 5.82 -0.96 -3.85
C LYS A 78 6.12 0.23 -4.77
N LEU A 79 6.67 1.32 -4.21
CA LEU A 79 7.05 2.49 -5.00
C LEU A 79 8.26 2.23 -5.90
N GLN A 80 9.13 1.29 -5.50
CA GLN A 80 10.30 0.89 -6.29
C GLN A 80 9.98 -0.18 -7.31
N GLU A 81 8.85 -0.87 -7.15
CA GLU A 81 8.35 -1.70 -8.22
C GLU A 81 8.10 -0.78 -9.40
N HIS A 82 9.14 -0.64 -10.22
CA HIS A 82 8.92 -0.14 -11.55
C HIS A 82 8.11 -1.23 -12.24
N PRO A 83 6.85 -0.99 -12.52
CA PRO A 83 6.19 -1.86 -13.45
C PRO A 83 7.08 -1.89 -14.67
N GLU A 84 7.43 -3.07 -15.13
CA GLU A 84 7.97 -3.22 -16.47
C GLU A 84 7.18 -2.24 -17.28
N HIS A 85 7.86 -1.23 -17.83
CA HIS A 85 7.18 -0.12 -18.46
C HIS A 85 6.12 -0.67 -19.40
N THR A 86 4.87 -0.37 -19.12
CA THR A 86 3.77 -0.81 -19.97
C THR A 86 4.03 -0.31 -21.38
N VAL A 87 4.09 -1.23 -22.32
CA VAL A 87 4.32 -0.87 -23.72
C VAL A 87 3.01 -0.49 -24.37
N ILE A 88 2.97 0.71 -24.96
CA ILE A 88 1.80 1.17 -25.70
C ILE A 88 1.93 0.69 -27.15
N ARG A 89 0.98 -0.14 -27.56
CA ARG A 89 0.93 -0.70 -28.91
C ARG A 89 -0.28 -0.26 -29.70
N SER A 90 -1.31 0.24 -29.01
CA SER A 90 -2.55 0.67 -29.64
C SER A 90 -3.26 1.73 -28.80
N SER A 91 -4.26 2.38 -29.38
CA SER A 91 -5.09 3.32 -28.64
C SER A 91 -5.88 2.63 -27.51
N ASN A 92 -6.16 1.34 -27.66
CA ASN A 92 -6.83 0.58 -26.60
C ASN A 92 -5.95 0.46 -25.36
N ASP A 93 -4.63 0.33 -25.53
CA ASP A 93 -3.70 0.29 -24.40
C ASP A 93 -3.74 1.61 -23.63
N ILE A 94 -3.82 2.72 -24.33
CA ILE A 94 -3.96 4.05 -23.71
C ILE A 94 -5.30 4.14 -22.98
N TYR A 95 -6.36 3.66 -23.59
CA TYR A 95 -7.69 3.64 -22.99
C TYR A 95 -7.70 2.84 -21.68
N GLU A 96 -7.07 1.67 -21.66
CA GLU A 96 -7.01 0.83 -20.44
C GLU A 96 -6.26 1.51 -19.30
N ILE A 97 -5.25 2.34 -19.62
CA ILE A 97 -4.51 3.09 -18.59
C ILE A 97 -5.37 4.20 -17.99
N PHE A 98 -6.06 4.96 -18.83
CA PHE A 98 -6.79 6.16 -18.41
C PHE A 98 -8.23 5.89 -17.98
N HIS A 99 -8.88 4.85 -18.50
CA HIS A 99 -10.28 4.60 -18.16
C HIS A 99 -10.55 4.48 -16.67
N PRO A 100 -9.77 3.70 -15.89
CA PRO A 100 -9.99 3.62 -14.44
C PRO A 100 -9.80 4.95 -13.72
N LEU A 101 -9.00 5.85 -14.29
CA LEU A 101 -8.69 7.15 -13.69
C LEU A 101 -9.77 8.19 -14.00
N LEU A 102 -10.45 8.07 -15.15
CA LEU A 102 -11.28 9.13 -15.68
C LEU A 102 -12.78 8.80 -15.72
N CYS A 103 -13.16 7.52 -15.62
CA CYS A 103 -14.54 7.10 -15.87
C CYS A 103 -15.59 7.69 -14.91
N ASP A 104 -15.19 8.03 -13.70
CA ASP A 104 -16.11 8.57 -12.69
C ASP A 104 -15.92 10.06 -12.42
N LEU A 105 -15.15 10.75 -13.24
CA LEU A 105 -14.87 12.16 -13.03
C LEU A 105 -16.03 13.03 -13.48
N THR A 106 -16.43 13.97 -12.63
CA THR A 106 -17.46 14.96 -12.92
C THR A 106 -16.87 16.29 -13.38
N ILE A 107 -15.55 16.42 -13.35
CA ILE A 107 -14.82 17.62 -13.76
C ILE A 107 -13.78 17.25 -14.79
N GLU A 108 -13.41 18.22 -15.64
CA GLU A 108 -12.34 18.00 -16.61
C GLU A 108 -10.99 17.92 -15.91
N GLU A 109 -10.24 16.88 -16.22
CA GLU A 109 -8.87 16.72 -15.74
C GLU A 109 -7.94 16.52 -16.94
N PHE A 110 -6.72 16.96 -16.77
CA PHE A 110 -5.70 16.84 -17.79
C PHE A 110 -4.60 15.90 -17.34
N TRP A 111 -4.33 14.88 -18.16
CA TRP A 111 -3.29 13.90 -17.90
C TRP A 111 -2.28 13.88 -19.03
N VAL A 112 -1.02 13.70 -18.70
CA VAL A 112 0.06 13.57 -19.67
C VAL A 112 0.71 12.22 -19.51
N LEU A 113 0.78 11.46 -20.59
CA LEU A 113 1.43 10.18 -20.65
C LEU A 113 2.79 10.34 -21.33
N LEU A 114 3.86 10.07 -20.57
CA LEU A 114 5.21 10.15 -21.09
C LEU A 114 5.69 8.77 -21.53
N LEU A 115 6.21 8.70 -22.74
CA LEU A 115 6.71 7.47 -23.34
C LEU A 115 8.18 7.62 -23.73
N ASN A 116 8.92 6.53 -23.70
CA ASN A 116 10.26 6.50 -24.29
C ASN A 116 10.17 6.12 -25.77
N GLN A 117 11.32 6.03 -26.45
CA GLN A 117 11.37 5.72 -27.89
C GLN A 117 10.81 4.34 -28.22
N ALA A 118 10.80 3.42 -27.27
CA ALA A 118 10.23 2.07 -27.43
C ALA A 118 8.76 2.02 -27.03
N THR A 119 8.11 3.16 -26.84
CA THR A 119 6.72 3.32 -26.42
C THR A 119 6.40 2.72 -25.04
N HIS A 120 7.41 2.61 -24.17
CA HIS A 120 7.22 2.22 -22.78
C HIS A 120 6.74 3.43 -21.98
N VAL A 121 5.74 3.21 -21.12
CA VAL A 121 5.22 4.27 -20.26
C VAL A 121 6.26 4.62 -19.19
N LEU A 122 6.75 5.85 -19.22
CA LEU A 122 7.71 6.34 -18.22
C LEU A 122 7.02 6.97 -17.04
N SER A 123 5.91 7.69 -17.28
CA SER A 123 5.25 8.43 -16.22
C SER A 123 3.84 8.81 -16.62
N LEU A 124 2.98 8.97 -15.61
CA LEU A 124 1.69 9.61 -15.74
C LEU A 124 1.73 10.89 -14.94
N ILE A 125 1.40 12.00 -15.57
CA ILE A 125 1.36 13.30 -14.90
C ILE A 125 -0.07 13.78 -14.86
N HIS A 126 -0.57 13.97 -13.62
CA HIS A 126 -1.88 14.55 -13.39
C HIS A 126 -1.74 16.06 -13.23
N ILE A 127 -2.42 16.79 -14.07
CA ILE A 127 -2.50 18.24 -13.96
C ILE A 127 -3.82 18.54 -13.25
N SER A 128 -3.73 18.87 -11.96
CA SER A 128 -4.88 18.95 -11.07
C SER A 128 -5.69 20.24 -11.19
N GLU A 129 -5.16 21.24 -11.86
CA GLU A 129 -5.94 22.44 -12.08
C GLU A 129 -6.74 22.31 -13.37
N PRO A 130 -8.07 22.59 -13.33
CA PRO A 130 -8.82 22.65 -14.55
C PRO A 130 -8.31 23.84 -15.34
N THR A 131 -7.32 23.58 -16.18
CA THR A 131 -6.92 24.57 -17.16
C THR A 131 -8.06 24.64 -18.15
N ARG A 132 -8.82 25.68 -18.05
CA ARG A 132 -9.70 26.00 -19.14
C ARG A 132 -8.84 26.34 -20.32
N LEU A 133 -8.75 25.39 -21.21
CA LEU A 133 -8.32 25.72 -22.53
C LEU A 133 -9.43 26.51 -23.17
N ALA A 134 -9.23 27.77 -23.19
CA ALA A 134 -10.11 28.63 -23.96
C ALA A 134 -9.97 28.31 -25.43
#